data_e9546f965afd089a9c7af30aef041e18
#
_entry.id   e9546f965afd089a9c7af30aef041e18
#
_cell.length_a   1.000
_cell.length_b   1.000
_cell.length_c   1.000
_cell.angle_alpha   90.00
_cell.angle_beta   90.00
_cell.angle_gamma   90.00
#
_symmetry.space_group_name_H-M   'P 1'
#
loop_
_entity.id
_entity.type
_entity.pdbx_description
1 polymer ?
#
loop_
_entity_poly.entity_id
_entity_poly.type
_entity_poly.pdbx_seq_one_letter_code
_entity_poly.pdbx_strand_id
1 'polypeptide(L)'
;MNPLQRLLRAAAPFVALTCLLHVASAADLRVPASDDGLPGDGPIRRADWFQKHWLQRREGWEARREADRHALVFVGDSITEGWGGRLQQAFPGIKVANRGISGDTSRGVLVRLQHDVLDLAPVGVVLLIGTNDIEEKASPETIAGNIRLILEALRAHNPSLPVIVCDVFPSSASMRRPQETIRRLNALIAKVTPSFPNVTRIETWQLFANPQGDARPAEFPDLLHLNQDGYTRWADALRPILATLGFLETEADTFVAEPGFTSLFNGRDLSGWGFKTNEFSGLSRSPEGRYVARNGRLVVGTPPEGRRFDAIWTSRSFSNDFVLKLEFRATPYADSGIFLRKPQLQCRDYLIAGPYTNLARYKPQQWNEIVVAVTNGVAHCTCNGEVIERALQLPPSGPIGLEGDRGQMEYRRIRIRERQ
;
A
#
# COMPACT_ATOMS: atom_id res chain seq x y z
N MET A 1 -22.67 -51.99 -66.66
CA MET A 1 -21.89 -51.12 -67.61
C MET A 1 -21.51 -49.84 -66.86
N ASN A 2 -20.25 -49.60 -66.73
CA ASN A 2 -19.61 -48.61 -65.95
C ASN A 2 -19.45 -47.26 -66.68
N PRO A 3 -19.51 -46.12 -66.07
CA PRO A 3 -18.69 -45.02 -66.50
C PRO A 3 -17.88 -44.37 -65.43
N LEU A 4 -16.63 -44.45 -65.64
CA LEU A 4 -15.59 -43.39 -65.56
C LEU A 4 -15.54 -42.45 -64.37
N GLN A 5 -14.57 -42.73 -63.56
CA GLN A 5 -13.89 -41.84 -62.61
C GLN A 5 -13.21 -40.67 -63.34
N ARG A 6 -13.55 -39.45 -62.92
CA ARG A 6 -12.69 -38.25 -63.18
C ARG A 6 -12.05 -37.80 -61.86
N LEU A 7 -10.79 -37.99 -61.80
CA LEU A 7 -9.89 -37.38 -60.80
C LEU A 7 -9.83 -35.88 -61.04
N LEU A 8 -10.27 -35.10 -60.10
CA LEU A 8 -9.93 -33.68 -59.94
C LEU A 8 -8.88 -33.57 -58.87
N ARG A 9 -7.65 -33.24 -59.29
CA ARG A 9 -6.57 -32.81 -58.41
C ARG A 9 -6.88 -31.39 -57.95
N ALA A 10 -7.21 -31.20 -56.66
CA ALA A 10 -7.23 -29.90 -56.03
C ALA A 10 -5.82 -29.53 -55.58
N ALA A 11 -5.25 -28.49 -56.21
CA ALA A 11 -4.02 -27.85 -55.77
C ALA A 11 -4.35 -27.03 -54.52
N ALA A 12 -3.76 -27.39 -53.40
CA ALA A 12 -3.82 -26.56 -52.15
C ALA A 12 -2.89 -25.36 -52.33
N PRO A 13 -3.32 -24.15 -52.01
CA PRO A 13 -2.42 -23.00 -51.97
C PRO A 13 -1.49 -23.10 -50.75
N PHE A 14 -0.23 -23.13 -51.00
CA PHE A 14 0.82 -22.91 -49.98
C PHE A 14 0.66 -21.49 -49.45
N VAL A 15 0.05 -21.29 -48.27
CA VAL A 15 0.12 -20.02 -47.53
C VAL A 15 1.49 -19.96 -46.91
N ALA A 16 2.38 -19.21 -47.52
CA ALA A 16 3.65 -18.84 -46.90
C ALA A 16 3.35 -17.95 -45.70
N LEU A 17 3.45 -18.53 -44.48
CA LEU A 17 3.42 -17.78 -43.22
C LEU A 17 4.75 -16.99 -43.13
N THR A 18 4.74 -15.77 -43.64
CA THR A 18 5.80 -14.80 -43.37
C THR A 18 5.81 -14.45 -41.91
N CYS A 19 6.65 -15.10 -41.10
CA CYS A 19 7.04 -14.62 -39.78
C CYS A 19 7.70 -13.25 -39.96
N LEU A 20 6.91 -12.19 -39.77
CA LEU A 20 7.42 -10.87 -39.49
C LEU A 20 8.17 -10.94 -38.17
N LEU A 21 9.47 -11.17 -38.21
CA LEU A 21 10.38 -10.88 -37.12
C LEU A 21 10.20 -9.38 -36.81
N HIS A 22 9.42 -9.05 -35.80
CA HIS A 22 9.47 -7.74 -35.17
C HIS A 22 10.89 -7.63 -34.59
N VAL A 23 11.79 -7.03 -35.31
CA VAL A 23 13.03 -6.49 -34.76
C VAL A 23 12.54 -5.42 -33.77
N ALA A 24 12.51 -5.73 -32.49
CA ALA A 24 12.26 -4.74 -31.45
C ALA A 24 13.31 -3.64 -31.67
N SER A 25 12.87 -2.46 -32.11
CA SER A 25 13.73 -1.27 -32.15
C SER A 25 14.29 -1.08 -30.75
N ALA A 26 15.62 -0.96 -30.64
CA ALA A 26 16.23 -0.65 -29.35
C ALA A 26 15.55 0.61 -28.79
N ALA A 27 15.00 0.51 -27.56
CA ALA A 27 14.30 1.62 -26.96
C ALA A 27 15.24 2.82 -26.81
N ASP A 28 14.78 4.02 -27.18
CA ASP A 28 15.57 5.22 -26.93
C ASP A 28 15.56 5.51 -25.43
N LEU A 29 16.71 5.38 -24.82
CA LEU A 29 16.89 5.57 -23.38
C LEU A 29 17.08 7.05 -23.00
N ARG A 30 17.15 7.96 -23.95
CA ARG A 30 17.36 9.39 -23.70
C ARG A 30 16.08 10.06 -23.21
N VAL A 31 16.23 11.22 -22.58
CA VAL A 31 15.08 12.11 -22.29
C VAL A 31 14.50 12.59 -23.63
N PRO A 32 13.19 12.50 -23.87
CA PRO A 32 12.58 13.02 -25.09
C PRO A 32 12.91 14.49 -25.32
N ALA A 33 13.25 14.84 -26.55
CA ALA A 33 13.66 16.20 -26.92
C ALA A 33 12.48 17.19 -26.89
N SER A 34 11.26 16.74 -27.22
CA SER A 34 10.02 17.53 -27.15
C SER A 34 8.95 16.83 -26.32
N ASP A 35 7.84 17.52 -26.07
CA ASP A 35 6.66 17.00 -25.38
C ASP A 35 5.65 16.37 -26.35
N ASP A 36 5.88 16.48 -27.65
CA ASP A 36 4.92 16.09 -28.67
C ASP A 36 4.62 14.58 -28.63
N GLY A 37 3.36 14.25 -28.50
CA GLY A 37 2.89 12.86 -28.44
C GLY A 37 3.21 12.13 -27.14
N LEU A 38 3.82 12.77 -26.15
CA LEU A 38 4.10 12.14 -24.86
C LEU A 38 2.84 12.11 -23.98
N PRO A 39 2.67 11.06 -23.18
CA PRO A 39 1.55 10.96 -22.26
C PRO A 39 1.67 11.95 -21.10
N GLY A 40 0.52 12.30 -20.51
CA GLY A 40 0.43 13.16 -19.33
C GLY A 40 0.78 14.62 -19.59
N ASP A 41 0.71 15.39 -18.52
CA ASP A 41 0.93 16.84 -18.55
C ASP A 41 2.01 17.26 -17.53
N GLY A 42 2.50 18.51 -17.66
CA GLY A 42 3.48 19.06 -16.73
C GLY A 42 4.92 18.84 -17.15
N PRO A 43 5.88 19.09 -16.26
CA PRO A 43 7.29 19.17 -16.61
C PRO A 43 7.93 17.80 -16.86
N ILE A 44 8.79 17.76 -17.85
CA ILE A 44 9.87 16.76 -17.98
C ILE A 44 11.17 17.54 -17.89
N ARG A 45 12.01 17.19 -16.91
CA ARG A 45 13.27 17.91 -16.72
C ARG A 45 14.24 17.64 -17.86
N ARG A 46 14.86 18.71 -18.41
CA ARG A 46 15.79 18.61 -19.56
C ARG A 46 17.13 19.34 -19.34
N ALA A 47 17.45 19.69 -18.09
CA ALA A 47 18.76 20.23 -17.76
C ALA A 47 19.86 19.20 -18.11
N ASP A 48 21.03 19.67 -18.54
CA ASP A 48 22.13 18.79 -19.00
C ASP A 48 22.53 17.73 -17.98
N TRP A 49 22.59 18.12 -16.71
CA TRP A 49 22.92 17.18 -15.63
C TRP A 49 21.87 16.06 -15.53
N PHE A 50 20.57 16.41 -15.67
CA PHE A 50 19.49 15.45 -15.60
C PHE A 50 19.49 14.50 -16.80
N GLN A 51 19.68 15.01 -18.01
CA GLN A 51 19.75 14.19 -19.21
C GLN A 51 20.89 13.16 -19.12
N LYS A 52 22.07 13.58 -18.65
CA LYS A 52 23.21 12.68 -18.42
C LYS A 52 22.89 11.63 -17.36
N HIS A 53 22.32 12.05 -16.22
CA HIS A 53 21.95 11.16 -15.13
C HIS A 53 20.86 10.16 -15.53
N TRP A 54 19.81 10.64 -16.19
CA TRP A 54 18.73 9.81 -16.74
C TRP A 54 19.28 8.72 -17.67
N LEU A 55 20.11 9.07 -18.63
CA LEU A 55 20.70 8.09 -19.54
C LEU A 55 21.58 7.09 -18.80
N GLN A 56 22.48 7.54 -17.95
CA GLN A 56 23.34 6.68 -17.13
C GLN A 56 22.55 5.67 -16.29
N ARG A 57 21.48 6.11 -15.63
CA ARG A 57 20.63 5.23 -14.85
C ARG A 57 19.99 4.14 -15.70
N ARG A 58 19.42 4.53 -16.84
CA ARG A 58 18.70 3.62 -17.73
C ARG A 58 19.62 2.64 -18.45
N GLU A 59 20.81 3.06 -18.88
CA GLU A 59 21.84 2.16 -19.40
C GLU A 59 22.29 1.13 -18.35
N GLY A 60 22.50 1.57 -17.11
CA GLY A 60 22.82 0.66 -16.02
C GLY A 60 21.70 -0.36 -15.72
N TRP A 61 20.45 0.01 -15.90
CA TRP A 61 19.32 -0.92 -15.77
C TRP A 61 19.21 -1.87 -16.95
N GLU A 62 19.51 -1.40 -18.16
CA GLU A 62 19.49 -2.25 -19.35
C GLU A 62 20.50 -3.40 -19.21
N ALA A 63 21.71 -3.10 -18.72
CA ALA A 63 22.74 -4.11 -18.48
C ALA A 63 22.34 -5.21 -17.48
N ARG A 64 21.35 -4.95 -16.62
CA ARG A 64 20.86 -5.92 -15.62
C ARG A 64 19.39 -6.30 -15.78
N ARG A 65 18.78 -5.97 -16.91
CA ARG A 65 17.35 -6.13 -17.17
C ARG A 65 16.82 -7.53 -16.85
N GLU A 66 17.49 -8.58 -17.32
CA GLU A 66 17.09 -9.96 -17.05
C GLU A 66 17.21 -10.32 -15.56
N ALA A 67 18.22 -9.80 -14.87
CA ALA A 67 18.35 -9.98 -13.43
C ALA A 67 17.21 -9.31 -12.65
N ASP A 68 16.65 -8.22 -13.15
CA ASP A 68 15.58 -7.44 -12.49
C ASP A 68 14.16 -7.91 -12.89
N ARG A 69 13.99 -8.85 -13.84
CA ARG A 69 12.67 -9.41 -14.17
C ARG A 69 11.99 -10.04 -12.96
N HIS A 70 10.69 -9.89 -12.89
CA HIS A 70 9.85 -10.41 -11.80
C HIS A 70 10.27 -9.90 -10.41
N ALA A 71 10.83 -8.69 -10.35
CA ALA A 71 11.12 -8.02 -9.08
C ALA A 71 9.90 -7.24 -8.55
N LEU A 72 9.91 -6.95 -7.26
CA LEU A 72 9.16 -5.85 -6.68
C LEU A 72 9.90 -4.55 -7.06
N VAL A 73 9.29 -3.73 -7.92
CA VAL A 73 9.94 -2.57 -8.52
C VAL A 73 9.61 -1.31 -7.73
N PHE A 74 10.63 -0.63 -7.23
CA PHE A 74 10.53 0.68 -6.59
C PHE A 74 10.73 1.77 -7.63
N VAL A 75 9.70 2.56 -7.88
CA VAL A 75 9.65 3.60 -8.93
C VAL A 75 9.55 4.98 -8.28
N GLY A 76 10.38 5.92 -8.74
CA GLY A 76 10.34 7.28 -8.23
C GLY A 76 11.54 8.13 -8.64
N ASP A 77 11.82 9.12 -7.81
CA ASP A 77 12.87 10.11 -7.99
C ASP A 77 14.14 9.84 -7.15
N SER A 78 14.84 10.91 -6.72
CA SER A 78 16.05 10.82 -5.88
C SER A 78 15.81 10.10 -4.56
N ILE A 79 14.63 10.21 -3.97
CA ILE A 79 14.31 9.54 -2.71
C ILE A 79 14.26 8.02 -2.93
N THR A 80 13.70 7.58 -4.04
CA THR A 80 13.71 6.16 -4.43
C THR A 80 15.11 5.71 -4.84
N GLU A 81 15.83 6.50 -5.64
CA GLU A 81 17.21 6.22 -6.03
C GLU A 81 18.13 6.05 -4.82
N GLY A 82 17.96 6.92 -3.82
CA GLY A 82 18.77 6.98 -2.61
C GLY A 82 18.73 5.75 -1.71
N TRP A 83 17.82 4.81 -1.94
CA TRP A 83 17.92 3.47 -1.34
C TRP A 83 19.26 2.80 -1.66
N GLY A 84 19.78 2.98 -2.89
CA GLY A 84 21.02 2.35 -3.34
C GLY A 84 21.03 0.83 -3.07
N GLY A 85 22.15 0.31 -2.63
CA GLY A 85 22.31 -1.11 -2.26
C GLY A 85 21.54 -1.52 -0.99
N ARG A 86 21.09 -0.55 -0.18
CA ARG A 86 20.31 -0.82 1.05
C ARG A 86 18.91 -1.36 0.76
N LEU A 87 18.37 -1.13 -0.43
CA LEU A 87 17.02 -1.61 -0.80
C LEU A 87 16.89 -3.13 -0.63
N GLN A 88 17.84 -3.89 -1.14
CA GLN A 88 17.84 -5.35 -1.00
C GLN A 88 18.02 -5.79 0.46
N GLN A 89 18.81 -5.04 1.23
CA GLN A 89 19.03 -5.34 2.66
C GLN A 89 17.80 -5.04 3.50
N ALA A 90 17.03 -4.01 3.14
CA ALA A 90 15.80 -3.63 3.83
C ALA A 90 14.68 -4.68 3.66
N PHE A 91 14.68 -5.42 2.56
CA PHE A 91 13.67 -6.41 2.24
C PHE A 91 14.31 -7.77 1.88
N PRO A 92 14.91 -8.46 2.87
CA PRO A 92 15.50 -9.76 2.64
C PRO A 92 14.42 -10.77 2.20
N GLY A 93 14.77 -11.65 1.28
CA GLY A 93 13.84 -12.65 0.72
C GLY A 93 12.93 -12.15 -0.41
N ILE A 94 12.86 -10.84 -0.66
CA ILE A 94 12.16 -10.27 -1.81
C ILE A 94 13.20 -9.84 -2.86
N LYS A 95 13.02 -10.26 -4.10
CA LYS A 95 13.77 -9.70 -5.23
C LYS A 95 13.26 -8.28 -5.48
N VAL A 96 14.11 -7.28 -5.35
CA VAL A 96 13.77 -5.86 -5.53
C VAL A 96 14.54 -5.22 -6.67
N ALA A 97 13.93 -4.26 -7.37
CA ALA A 97 14.58 -3.46 -8.39
C ALA A 97 14.35 -1.97 -8.13
N ASN A 98 15.43 -1.19 -8.11
CA ASN A 98 15.37 0.25 -7.92
C ASN A 98 15.28 0.96 -9.28
N ARG A 99 14.17 1.64 -9.52
CA ARG A 99 13.89 2.46 -10.72
C ARG A 99 13.69 3.92 -10.35
N GLY A 100 14.47 4.42 -9.39
CA GLY A 100 14.55 5.84 -9.04
C GLY A 100 15.55 6.59 -9.93
N ILE A 101 15.19 7.81 -10.35
CA ILE A 101 16.08 8.76 -11.04
C ILE A 101 16.03 10.10 -10.31
N SER A 102 17.15 10.57 -9.81
CA SER A 102 17.24 11.88 -9.14
C SER A 102 16.75 13.01 -10.05
N GLY A 103 15.81 13.78 -9.53
CA GLY A 103 15.21 14.90 -10.28
C GLY A 103 14.02 14.51 -11.16
N ASP A 104 13.64 13.24 -11.23
CA ASP A 104 12.50 12.80 -12.06
C ASP A 104 11.16 13.35 -11.59
N THR A 105 10.24 13.51 -12.53
CA THR A 105 8.88 14.00 -12.33
C THR A 105 7.86 12.90 -12.59
N SER A 106 6.62 13.10 -12.21
CA SER A 106 5.54 12.15 -12.47
C SER A 106 5.35 11.89 -13.98
N ARG A 107 5.50 12.91 -14.81
CA ARG A 107 5.47 12.77 -16.27
C ARG A 107 6.71 12.03 -16.80
N GLY A 108 7.90 12.27 -16.22
CA GLY A 108 9.11 11.53 -16.56
C GLY A 108 8.96 10.03 -16.27
N VAL A 109 8.43 9.66 -15.11
CA VAL A 109 8.10 8.26 -14.78
C VAL A 109 7.12 7.69 -15.81
N LEU A 110 6.07 8.43 -16.19
CA LEU A 110 5.07 7.97 -17.15
C LEU A 110 5.69 7.66 -18.53
N VAL A 111 6.58 8.52 -19.00
CA VAL A 111 7.30 8.34 -20.28
C VAL A 111 8.16 7.09 -20.31
N ARG A 112 8.84 6.75 -19.22
CA ARG A 112 9.72 5.59 -19.14
C ARG A 112 9.07 4.32 -18.58
N LEU A 113 7.79 4.39 -18.21
CA LEU A 113 7.09 3.33 -17.48
C LEU A 113 7.11 1.99 -18.21
N GLN A 114 6.82 2.00 -19.52
CA GLN A 114 6.78 0.77 -20.30
C GLN A 114 8.13 0.03 -20.25
N HIS A 115 9.19 0.68 -20.68
CA HIS A 115 10.49 0.07 -20.81
C HIS A 115 11.14 -0.27 -19.45
N ASP A 116 11.06 0.66 -18.48
CA ASP A 116 11.84 0.53 -17.25
C ASP A 116 11.11 -0.28 -16.17
N VAL A 117 9.79 -0.46 -16.31
CA VAL A 117 8.95 -1.11 -15.28
C VAL A 117 8.14 -2.26 -15.86
N LEU A 118 7.25 -1.98 -16.84
CA LEU A 118 6.28 -2.97 -17.31
C LEU A 118 6.96 -4.15 -18.01
N ASP A 119 7.96 -3.88 -18.83
CA ASP A 119 8.70 -4.92 -19.55
C ASP A 119 9.52 -5.84 -18.62
N LEU A 120 9.70 -5.48 -17.35
CA LEU A 120 10.27 -6.38 -16.34
C LEU A 120 9.28 -7.45 -15.87
N ALA A 121 8.01 -7.39 -16.29
CA ALA A 121 6.93 -8.21 -15.75
C ALA A 121 6.94 -8.22 -14.20
N PRO A 122 6.81 -7.04 -13.54
CA PRO A 122 7.00 -6.91 -12.11
C PRO A 122 5.98 -7.76 -11.34
N VAL A 123 6.38 -8.27 -10.17
CA VAL A 123 5.46 -8.94 -9.23
C VAL A 123 4.71 -7.96 -8.34
N GLY A 124 5.16 -6.71 -8.28
CA GLY A 124 4.54 -5.59 -7.58
C GLY A 124 5.29 -4.30 -7.84
N VAL A 125 4.68 -3.18 -7.52
CA VAL A 125 5.27 -1.84 -7.69
C VAL A 125 5.11 -1.03 -6.41
N VAL A 126 6.17 -0.34 -5.98
CA VAL A 126 6.13 0.71 -4.95
C VAL A 126 6.41 2.03 -5.64
N LEU A 127 5.45 2.94 -5.63
CA LEU A 127 5.50 4.24 -6.32
C LEU A 127 5.61 5.38 -5.30
N LEU A 128 6.65 6.20 -5.44
CA LEU A 128 6.81 7.47 -4.73
C LEU A 128 7.32 8.51 -5.72
N ILE A 129 6.47 9.47 -6.11
CA ILE A 129 6.79 10.51 -7.09
C ILE A 129 5.94 11.76 -6.89
N GLY A 130 6.45 12.93 -7.26
CA GLY A 130 5.71 14.19 -7.29
C GLY A 130 6.42 15.36 -6.60
N THR A 131 7.49 15.11 -5.83
CA THR A 131 8.20 16.20 -5.11
C THR A 131 8.94 17.14 -6.06
N ASN A 132 9.48 16.62 -7.17
CA ASN A 132 10.15 17.45 -8.17
C ASN A 132 9.17 18.19 -9.08
N ASP A 133 8.00 17.62 -9.32
CA ASP A 133 6.90 18.31 -10.00
C ASP A 133 6.51 19.59 -9.25
N ILE A 134 6.41 19.53 -7.92
CA ILE A 134 6.10 20.70 -7.07
C ILE A 134 7.23 21.75 -7.20
N GLU A 135 8.49 21.33 -7.18
CA GLU A 135 9.63 22.22 -7.40
C GLU A 135 9.55 22.93 -8.76
N GLU A 136 9.17 22.20 -9.79
CA GLU A 136 8.96 22.70 -11.16
C GLU A 136 7.62 23.45 -11.32
N LYS A 137 6.88 23.68 -10.22
CA LYS A 137 5.63 24.43 -10.15
C LYS A 137 4.45 23.79 -10.89
N ALA A 138 4.47 22.47 -11.09
CA ALA A 138 3.28 21.77 -11.57
C ALA A 138 2.16 21.82 -10.52
N SER A 139 0.92 21.90 -10.98
CA SER A 139 -0.22 21.87 -10.05
C SER A 139 -0.40 20.49 -9.42
N PRO A 140 -0.90 20.38 -8.18
CA PRO A 140 -1.24 19.12 -7.58
C PRO A 140 -2.20 18.27 -8.43
N GLU A 141 -3.10 18.91 -9.19
CA GLU A 141 -4.02 18.27 -10.10
C GLU A 141 -3.32 17.61 -11.28
N THR A 142 -2.34 18.29 -11.88
CA THR A 142 -1.50 17.75 -12.95
C THR A 142 -0.73 16.52 -12.47
N ILE A 143 -0.11 16.61 -11.29
CA ILE A 143 0.68 15.52 -10.71
C ILE A 143 -0.22 14.30 -10.39
N ALA A 144 -1.37 14.53 -9.77
CA ALA A 144 -2.34 13.47 -9.46
C ALA A 144 -2.91 12.84 -10.75
N GLY A 145 -3.08 13.63 -11.82
CA GLY A 145 -3.46 13.16 -13.15
C GLY A 145 -2.43 12.19 -13.72
N ASN A 146 -1.15 12.54 -13.67
CA ASN A 146 -0.07 11.65 -14.11
C ASN A 146 0.01 10.37 -13.27
N ILE A 147 -0.13 10.47 -11.95
CA ILE A 147 -0.18 9.29 -11.06
C ILE A 147 -1.36 8.39 -11.46
N ARG A 148 -2.53 8.94 -11.77
CA ARG A 148 -3.67 8.18 -12.29
C ARG A 148 -3.31 7.44 -13.58
N LEU A 149 -2.68 8.09 -14.55
CA LEU A 149 -2.26 7.47 -15.81
C LEU A 149 -1.25 6.34 -15.58
N ILE A 150 -0.31 6.52 -14.64
CA ILE A 150 0.63 5.45 -14.22
C ILE A 150 -0.16 4.25 -13.68
N LEU A 151 -1.13 4.48 -12.80
CA LEU A 151 -1.94 3.41 -12.22
C LEU A 151 -2.83 2.71 -13.26
N GLU A 152 -3.35 3.45 -14.22
CA GLU A 152 -4.11 2.92 -15.37
C GLU A 152 -3.23 2.02 -16.25
N ALA A 153 -2.01 2.44 -16.56
CA ALA A 153 -1.06 1.64 -17.32
C ALA A 153 -0.62 0.37 -16.57
N LEU A 154 -0.34 0.46 -15.28
CA LEU A 154 -0.03 -0.70 -14.42
C LEU A 154 -1.21 -1.70 -14.39
N ARG A 155 -2.44 -1.21 -14.25
CA ARG A 155 -3.64 -2.05 -14.26
C ARG A 155 -3.91 -2.67 -15.64
N ALA A 156 -3.67 -1.93 -16.72
CA ALA A 156 -3.82 -2.45 -18.07
C ALA A 156 -2.81 -3.55 -18.37
N HIS A 157 -1.58 -3.43 -17.85
CA HIS A 157 -0.54 -4.44 -17.97
C HIS A 157 -0.91 -5.72 -17.18
N ASN A 158 -1.34 -5.57 -15.94
CA ASN A 158 -1.80 -6.67 -15.09
C ASN A 158 -2.83 -6.18 -14.07
N PRO A 159 -4.12 -6.52 -14.24
CA PRO A 159 -5.18 -6.10 -13.33
C PRO A 159 -5.01 -6.55 -11.88
N SER A 160 -4.23 -7.62 -11.65
CA SER A 160 -3.97 -8.18 -10.33
C SER A 160 -2.64 -7.72 -9.72
N LEU A 161 -1.85 -6.90 -10.43
CA LEU A 161 -0.54 -6.43 -9.96
C LEU A 161 -0.70 -5.61 -8.67
N PRO A 162 -0.10 -6.03 -7.55
CA PRO A 162 -0.12 -5.23 -6.34
C PRO A 162 0.68 -3.94 -6.53
N VAL A 163 0.07 -2.81 -6.22
CA VAL A 163 0.73 -1.49 -6.28
C VAL A 163 0.62 -0.81 -4.92
N ILE A 164 1.74 -0.37 -4.39
CA ILE A 164 1.81 0.46 -3.18
C ILE A 164 2.11 1.88 -3.63
N VAL A 165 1.21 2.81 -3.32
CA VAL A 165 1.41 4.24 -3.58
C VAL A 165 1.74 4.93 -2.27
N CYS A 166 2.95 5.45 -2.18
CA CYS A 166 3.35 6.28 -1.05
C CYS A 166 2.87 7.72 -1.25
N ASP A 167 2.33 8.34 -0.21
CA ASP A 167 2.13 9.79 -0.20
C ASP A 167 3.47 10.49 -0.39
N VAL A 168 3.47 11.63 -1.07
CA VAL A 168 4.66 12.46 -1.20
C VAL A 168 5.12 12.89 0.18
N PHE A 169 6.40 12.68 0.46
CA PHE A 169 6.99 13.00 1.75
C PHE A 169 6.94 14.49 2.05
N PRO A 170 6.95 14.90 3.32
CA PRO A 170 7.12 16.30 3.68
C PRO A 170 8.47 16.81 3.18
N SER A 171 8.52 18.11 2.91
CA SER A 171 9.73 18.84 2.62
C SER A 171 9.62 20.21 3.30
N SER A 172 10.02 21.29 2.63
CA SER A 172 9.93 22.64 3.19
C SER A 172 9.70 23.69 2.08
N ALA A 173 9.12 24.82 2.45
CA ALA A 173 9.02 25.97 1.56
C ALA A 173 10.41 26.50 1.13
N SER A 174 11.44 26.38 2.01
CA SER A 174 12.83 26.71 1.66
C SER A 174 13.39 25.83 0.54
N MET A 175 12.85 24.61 0.39
CA MET A 175 13.16 23.68 -0.71
C MET A 175 12.21 23.84 -1.89
N ARG A 176 11.43 24.90 -1.97
CA ARG A 176 10.38 25.16 -2.99
C ARG A 176 9.28 24.08 -3.03
N ARG A 177 9.03 23.43 -1.89
CA ARG A 177 8.04 22.37 -1.71
C ARG A 177 7.19 22.65 -0.47
N PRO A 178 6.30 23.69 -0.53
CA PRO A 178 5.51 24.09 0.63
C PRO A 178 4.54 22.98 1.05
N GLN A 179 4.37 22.85 2.36
CA GLN A 179 3.57 21.79 2.96
C GLN A 179 2.13 21.74 2.46
N GLU A 180 1.49 22.90 2.24
CA GLU A 180 0.10 22.93 1.78
C GLU A 180 -0.04 22.29 0.39
N THR A 181 0.95 22.53 -0.50
CA THR A 181 0.95 21.94 -1.85
C THR A 181 1.12 20.43 -1.77
N ILE A 182 2.02 19.93 -0.92
CA ILE A 182 2.22 18.50 -0.70
C ILE A 182 0.94 17.88 -0.13
N ARG A 183 0.33 18.49 0.90
CA ARG A 183 -0.90 17.98 1.51
C ARG A 183 -2.06 17.94 0.51
N ARG A 184 -2.20 18.98 -0.31
CA ARG A 184 -3.21 19.01 -1.39
C ARG A 184 -2.98 17.88 -2.40
N LEU A 185 -1.74 17.65 -2.82
CA LEU A 185 -1.40 16.52 -3.70
C LEU A 185 -1.74 15.19 -3.05
N ASN A 186 -1.35 14.96 -1.81
CA ASN A 186 -1.62 13.71 -1.09
C ASN A 186 -3.13 13.48 -0.91
N ALA A 187 -3.92 14.55 -0.68
CA ALA A 187 -5.38 14.47 -0.65
C ALA A 187 -5.98 14.08 -2.02
N LEU A 188 -5.37 14.50 -3.14
CA LEU A 188 -5.79 14.07 -4.47
C LEU A 188 -5.39 12.61 -4.75
N ILE A 189 -4.18 12.20 -4.37
CA ILE A 189 -3.74 10.79 -4.45
C ILE A 189 -4.71 9.90 -3.67
N ALA A 190 -5.11 10.31 -2.46
CA ALA A 190 -6.09 9.59 -1.65
C ALA A 190 -7.49 9.49 -2.29
N LYS A 191 -7.86 10.41 -3.19
CA LYS A 191 -9.10 10.32 -3.98
C LYS A 191 -8.97 9.43 -5.20
N VAL A 192 -7.79 9.35 -5.80
CA VAL A 192 -7.51 8.55 -7.01
C VAL A 192 -7.39 7.06 -6.69
N THR A 193 -6.63 6.72 -5.65
CA THR A 193 -6.25 5.34 -5.34
C THR A 193 -7.40 4.37 -5.08
N PRO A 194 -8.54 4.73 -4.46
CA PRO A 194 -9.66 3.82 -4.25
C PRO A 194 -10.31 3.29 -5.53
N SER A 195 -10.11 3.96 -6.67
CA SER A 195 -10.61 3.50 -7.98
C SER A 195 -9.84 2.29 -8.53
N PHE A 196 -8.78 1.87 -7.84
CA PHE A 196 -7.89 0.77 -8.26
C PHE A 196 -7.85 -0.30 -7.15
N PRO A 197 -8.58 -1.42 -7.29
CA PRO A 197 -8.70 -2.44 -6.24
C PRO A 197 -7.39 -3.08 -5.78
N ASN A 198 -6.39 -3.10 -6.68
CA ASN A 198 -5.07 -3.66 -6.44
C ASN A 198 -4.07 -2.65 -5.82
N VAL A 199 -4.50 -1.40 -5.60
CA VAL A 199 -3.67 -0.35 -5.04
C VAL A 199 -3.86 -0.27 -3.52
N THR A 200 -2.73 -0.24 -2.80
CA THR A 200 -2.66 0.09 -1.37
C THR A 200 -1.95 1.43 -1.23
N ARG A 201 -2.65 2.45 -0.73
CA ARG A 201 -2.03 3.73 -0.39
C ARG A 201 -1.42 3.65 1.01
N ILE A 202 -0.25 4.23 1.19
CA ILE A 202 0.39 4.42 2.48
C ILE A 202 0.61 5.90 2.77
N GLU A 203 0.19 6.35 3.96
CA GLU A 203 0.25 7.73 4.41
C GLU A 203 1.66 8.07 4.95
N THR A 204 2.62 8.10 4.05
CA THR A 204 4.02 8.34 4.38
C THR A 204 4.33 9.76 4.80
N TRP A 205 3.48 10.74 4.42
CA TRP A 205 3.67 12.13 4.85
C TRP A 205 3.65 12.27 6.38
N GLN A 206 2.68 11.66 7.06
CA GLN A 206 2.57 11.71 8.51
C GLN A 206 3.73 11.01 9.25
N LEU A 207 4.34 10.01 8.61
CA LEU A 207 5.52 9.36 9.18
C LEU A 207 6.67 10.33 9.47
N PHE A 208 6.77 11.39 8.67
CA PHE A 208 7.96 12.22 8.55
C PHE A 208 7.71 13.70 8.80
N ALA A 209 6.46 14.15 8.82
CA ALA A 209 6.13 15.55 9.07
C ALA A 209 6.36 15.92 10.54
N ASN A 210 6.89 17.11 10.75
CA ASN A 210 6.91 17.75 12.06
C ASN A 210 5.52 18.37 12.38
N PRO A 211 5.30 18.94 13.60
CA PRO A 211 4.01 19.55 13.94
C PRO A 211 3.61 20.73 13.03
N GLN A 212 4.56 21.36 12.36
CA GLN A 212 4.32 22.44 11.40
C GLN A 212 4.01 21.92 9.99
N GLY A 213 4.23 20.62 9.74
CA GLY A 213 4.00 19.97 8.46
C GLY A 213 5.22 19.92 7.54
N ASP A 214 6.36 20.43 7.98
CA ASP A 214 7.63 20.32 7.26
C ASP A 214 8.35 19.00 7.57
N ALA A 215 9.34 18.66 6.75
CA ALA A 215 10.21 17.51 6.98
C ALA A 215 10.97 17.64 8.31
N ARG A 216 11.06 16.54 9.06
CA ARG A 216 11.87 16.52 10.29
C ARG A 216 13.35 16.41 9.96
N PRO A 217 14.20 17.34 10.43
CA PRO A 217 15.65 17.29 10.17
C PRO A 217 16.33 16.00 10.66
N ALA A 218 15.75 15.32 11.64
CA ALA A 218 16.28 14.04 12.15
C ALA A 218 16.32 12.95 11.07
N GLU A 219 15.36 12.91 10.17
CA GLU A 219 15.30 11.97 9.05
C GLU A 219 15.68 12.61 7.71
N PHE A 220 15.57 13.94 7.59
CA PHE A 220 15.83 14.72 6.37
C PHE A 220 16.86 15.83 6.66
N PRO A 221 18.16 15.53 6.67
CA PRO A 221 19.19 16.53 7.01
C PRO A 221 19.17 17.77 6.12
N ASP A 222 18.74 17.63 4.87
CA ASP A 222 18.60 18.73 3.89
C ASP A 222 17.13 19.12 3.64
N LEU A 223 16.21 18.65 4.48
CA LEU A 223 14.76 18.85 4.36
C LEU A 223 14.11 18.23 3.08
N LEU A 224 14.80 17.33 2.41
CA LEU A 224 14.32 16.66 1.19
C LEU A 224 14.68 15.18 1.12
N HIS A 225 15.94 14.83 1.40
CA HIS A 225 16.44 13.47 1.24
C HIS A 225 16.60 12.76 2.58
N LEU A 226 16.18 11.48 2.60
CA LEU A 226 16.28 10.64 3.78
C LEU A 226 17.73 10.29 4.12
N ASN A 227 18.05 10.31 5.43
CA ASN A 227 19.22 9.63 5.98
C ASN A 227 18.89 8.14 6.23
N GLN A 228 19.83 7.41 6.87
CA GLN A 228 19.68 5.99 7.18
C GLN A 228 18.44 5.71 8.05
N ASP A 229 18.17 6.52 9.06
CA ASP A 229 17.04 6.35 9.98
C ASP A 229 15.70 6.56 9.25
N GLY A 230 15.66 7.54 8.34
CA GLY A 230 14.51 7.78 7.47
C GLY A 230 14.21 6.59 6.58
N TYR A 231 15.20 5.99 5.94
CA TYR A 231 15.01 4.77 5.13
C TYR A 231 14.58 3.58 5.98
N THR A 232 15.12 3.42 7.19
CA THR A 232 14.68 2.37 8.12
C THR A 232 13.21 2.55 8.48
N ARG A 233 12.78 3.77 8.81
CA ARG A 233 11.38 4.09 9.12
C ARG A 233 10.45 3.84 7.92
N TRP A 234 10.90 4.18 6.71
CA TRP A 234 10.11 3.89 5.51
C TRP A 234 9.99 2.38 5.26
N ALA A 235 11.07 1.62 5.44
CA ALA A 235 11.01 0.15 5.37
C ALA A 235 10.04 -0.44 6.41
N ASP A 236 10.07 0.06 7.65
CA ASP A 236 9.18 -0.39 8.72
C ASP A 236 7.71 -0.15 8.39
N ALA A 237 7.41 0.95 7.70
CA ALA A 237 6.06 1.23 7.22
C ALA A 237 5.62 0.31 6.07
N LEU A 238 6.54 -0.10 5.21
CA LEU A 238 6.24 -0.97 4.06
C LEU A 238 6.12 -2.45 4.47
N ARG A 239 6.88 -2.93 5.46
CA ARG A 239 6.92 -4.36 5.81
C ARG A 239 5.56 -4.99 6.12
N PRO A 240 4.68 -4.40 6.96
CA PRO A 240 3.35 -4.97 7.22
C PRO A 240 2.52 -5.08 5.95
N ILE A 241 2.61 -4.07 5.07
CA ILE A 241 1.88 -4.06 3.80
C ILE A 241 2.39 -5.16 2.87
N LEU A 242 3.71 -5.26 2.71
CA LEU A 242 4.34 -6.29 1.89
C LEU A 242 4.04 -7.70 2.41
N ALA A 243 3.97 -7.88 3.74
CA ALA A 243 3.57 -9.15 4.34
C ALA A 243 2.10 -9.49 4.01
N THR A 244 1.19 -8.53 4.15
CA THR A 244 -0.23 -8.71 3.79
C THR A 244 -0.43 -8.95 2.29
N LEU A 245 0.42 -8.37 1.45
CA LEU A 245 0.40 -8.62 0.00
C LEU A 245 1.03 -9.96 -0.40
N GLY A 246 1.59 -10.72 0.55
CA GLY A 246 2.18 -12.04 0.30
C GLY A 246 3.65 -12.01 -0.16
N PHE A 247 4.35 -10.88 -0.04
CA PHE A 247 5.77 -10.78 -0.38
C PHE A 247 6.70 -11.27 0.74
N LEU A 248 6.31 -11.12 2.00
CA LEU A 248 7.10 -11.50 3.18
C LEU A 248 6.48 -12.64 3.98
N GLU A 249 5.16 -12.77 3.97
CA GLU A 249 4.41 -13.83 4.63
C GLU A 249 3.65 -14.62 3.56
N THR A 250 4.24 -15.72 3.11
CA THR A 250 3.70 -16.55 2.02
C THR A 250 2.89 -17.74 2.52
N GLU A 251 3.04 -18.11 3.81
CA GLU A 251 2.32 -19.24 4.38
C GLU A 251 0.89 -18.84 4.78
N ALA A 252 -0.05 -19.72 4.49
CA ALA A 252 -1.44 -19.55 4.92
C ALA A 252 -1.54 -19.62 6.46
N ASP A 253 -2.38 -18.76 7.05
CA ASP A 253 -2.68 -18.85 8.47
C ASP A 253 -3.51 -20.12 8.74
N THR A 254 -2.89 -21.12 9.36
CA THR A 254 -3.52 -22.39 9.73
C THR A 254 -4.17 -22.35 11.12
N PHE A 255 -4.33 -21.16 11.69
CA PHE A 255 -4.90 -20.97 13.02
C PHE A 255 -6.32 -21.54 13.13
N VAL A 256 -6.56 -22.32 14.16
CA VAL A 256 -7.88 -22.80 14.58
C VAL A 256 -8.19 -22.20 15.94
N ALA A 257 -9.39 -21.65 16.09
CA ALA A 257 -9.81 -21.08 17.39
C ALA A 257 -9.83 -22.16 18.47
N GLU A 258 -9.47 -21.78 19.68
CA GLU A 258 -9.47 -22.66 20.85
C GLU A 258 -10.89 -23.17 21.15
N PRO A 259 -11.07 -24.35 21.79
CA PRO A 259 -12.39 -24.86 22.14
C PRO A 259 -13.23 -23.84 22.91
N GLY A 260 -14.47 -23.69 22.50
CA GLY A 260 -15.43 -22.74 23.07
C GLY A 260 -15.33 -21.31 22.52
N PHE A 261 -14.35 -21.01 21.67
CA PHE A 261 -14.31 -19.75 20.93
C PHE A 261 -14.98 -19.88 19.56
N THR A 262 -15.72 -18.85 19.18
CA THR A 262 -16.30 -18.69 17.83
C THR A 262 -15.52 -17.60 17.10
N SER A 263 -15.09 -17.90 15.87
CA SER A 263 -14.43 -16.91 15.01
C SER A 263 -15.44 -15.82 14.60
N LEU A 264 -15.04 -14.55 14.71
CA LEU A 264 -15.82 -13.40 14.23
C LEU A 264 -15.36 -12.93 12.85
N PHE A 265 -14.26 -13.47 12.33
CA PHE A 265 -13.77 -13.16 11.00
C PHE A 265 -13.32 -14.46 10.32
N ASN A 266 -13.84 -14.69 9.11
CA ASN A 266 -13.61 -15.94 8.38
C ASN A 266 -12.29 -15.96 7.57
N GLY A 267 -11.53 -14.85 7.57
CA GLY A 267 -10.25 -14.73 6.85
C GLY A 267 -10.38 -14.51 5.32
N ARG A 268 -11.59 -14.49 4.76
CA ARG A 268 -11.84 -14.46 3.30
C ARG A 268 -12.59 -13.23 2.84
N ASP A 269 -13.62 -12.86 3.56
CA ASP A 269 -14.52 -11.75 3.21
C ASP A 269 -15.05 -11.08 4.49
N LEU A 270 -15.84 -10.02 4.31
CA LEU A 270 -16.41 -9.22 5.38
C LEU A 270 -17.77 -9.75 5.88
N SER A 271 -18.12 -11.02 5.62
CA SER A 271 -19.34 -11.61 6.17
C SER A 271 -19.36 -11.54 7.69
N GLY A 272 -20.50 -11.13 8.25
CA GLY A 272 -20.65 -10.87 9.68
C GLY A 272 -20.15 -9.49 10.13
N TRP A 273 -19.71 -8.65 9.19
CA TRP A 273 -19.26 -7.28 9.42
C TRP A 273 -19.95 -6.29 8.49
N GLY A 274 -20.14 -5.07 8.91
CA GLY A 274 -20.75 -4.03 8.10
C GLY A 274 -20.80 -2.68 8.80
N PHE A 275 -21.42 -1.70 8.15
CA PHE A 275 -21.86 -0.49 8.83
C PHE A 275 -23.13 -0.78 9.65
N LYS A 276 -23.51 0.12 10.53
CA LYS A 276 -24.65 -0.08 11.44
C LYS A 276 -25.95 -0.55 10.77
N THR A 277 -26.12 -0.24 9.50
CA THR A 277 -27.35 -0.52 8.73
C THR A 277 -27.18 -1.57 7.64
N ASN A 278 -25.95 -1.94 7.27
CA ASN A 278 -25.67 -2.79 6.12
C ASN A 278 -24.54 -3.78 6.43
N GLU A 279 -24.81 -5.06 6.29
CA GLU A 279 -23.77 -6.09 6.34
C GLU A 279 -23.08 -6.24 4.97
N PHE A 280 -21.79 -6.54 4.98
CA PHE A 280 -20.96 -6.72 3.77
C PHE A 280 -20.79 -8.20 3.42
N SER A 281 -21.84 -8.99 3.59
CA SER A 281 -21.81 -10.44 3.31
C SER A 281 -21.23 -10.77 1.94
N GLY A 282 -20.18 -11.59 1.92
CA GLY A 282 -19.52 -12.07 0.70
C GLY A 282 -18.63 -11.03 0.00
N LEU A 283 -18.58 -9.79 0.50
CA LEU A 283 -17.68 -8.77 -0.06
C LEU A 283 -16.29 -8.90 0.55
N SER A 284 -15.25 -8.89 -0.27
CA SER A 284 -13.87 -8.82 0.20
C SER A 284 -13.43 -7.39 0.56
N ARG A 285 -14.25 -6.38 0.25
CA ARG A 285 -13.94 -4.95 0.46
C ARG A 285 -15.23 -4.19 0.78
N SER A 286 -15.16 -3.25 1.74
CA SER A 286 -16.24 -2.30 1.98
C SER A 286 -16.45 -1.36 0.78
N PRO A 287 -17.65 -0.79 0.59
CA PRO A 287 -17.96 0.05 -0.57
C PRO A 287 -17.00 1.23 -0.78
N GLU A 288 -16.53 1.84 0.30
CA GLU A 288 -15.56 2.94 0.26
C GLU A 288 -14.10 2.47 0.20
N GLY A 289 -13.88 1.14 0.22
CA GLY A 289 -12.58 0.52 0.04
C GLY A 289 -11.64 0.54 1.25
N ARG A 290 -12.11 1.00 2.40
CA ARG A 290 -11.29 1.16 3.60
C ARG A 290 -11.03 -0.14 4.34
N TYR A 291 -12.06 -0.97 4.48
CA TYR A 291 -11.97 -2.28 5.12
C TYR A 291 -11.85 -3.35 4.03
N VAL A 292 -10.81 -4.16 4.13
CA VAL A 292 -10.51 -5.17 3.12
C VAL A 292 -10.15 -6.49 3.80
N ALA A 293 -10.82 -7.55 3.42
CA ALA A 293 -10.41 -8.91 3.77
C ALA A 293 -9.35 -9.38 2.75
N ARG A 294 -8.14 -9.66 3.22
CA ARG A 294 -7.03 -10.07 2.36
C ARG A 294 -6.07 -11.01 3.09
N ASN A 295 -5.77 -12.15 2.48
CA ASN A 295 -4.80 -13.13 3.00
C ASN A 295 -5.01 -13.48 4.48
N GLY A 296 -6.25 -13.76 4.89
CA GLY A 296 -6.58 -14.08 6.27
C GLY A 296 -6.62 -12.89 7.25
N ARG A 297 -6.52 -11.66 6.74
CA ARG A 297 -6.48 -10.43 7.55
C ARG A 297 -7.63 -9.51 7.18
N LEU A 298 -8.19 -8.84 8.20
CA LEU A 298 -9.04 -7.68 8.02
C LEU A 298 -8.12 -6.45 8.07
N VAL A 299 -7.91 -5.84 6.92
CA VAL A 299 -7.04 -4.67 6.73
C VAL A 299 -7.88 -3.42 6.80
N VAL A 300 -7.47 -2.47 7.63
CA VAL A 300 -8.05 -1.14 7.70
C VAL A 300 -7.08 -0.16 7.06
N GLY A 301 -7.45 0.35 5.89
CA GLY A 301 -6.64 1.28 5.14
C GLY A 301 -6.70 2.72 5.68
N THR A 302 -5.78 3.55 5.23
CA THR A 302 -5.73 4.97 5.60
C THR A 302 -6.83 5.75 4.88
N PRO A 303 -7.64 6.54 5.61
CA PRO A 303 -8.63 7.43 4.99
C PRO A 303 -7.95 8.59 4.26
N PRO A 304 -8.63 9.23 3.29
CA PRO A 304 -8.22 10.55 2.83
C PRO A 304 -8.21 11.56 3.98
N GLU A 305 -7.23 12.46 3.98
CA GLU A 305 -7.12 13.49 5.01
C GLU A 305 -8.42 14.29 5.17
N GLY A 306 -8.80 14.58 6.40
CA GLY A 306 -10.02 15.33 6.74
C GLY A 306 -11.33 14.55 6.62
N ARG A 307 -11.33 13.28 6.27
CA ARG A 307 -12.51 12.43 6.20
C ARG A 307 -12.56 11.48 7.42
N ARG A 308 -13.61 11.57 8.21
CA ARG A 308 -13.97 10.51 9.14
C ARG A 308 -14.82 9.48 8.42
N PHE A 309 -14.50 8.21 8.65
CA PHE A 309 -15.28 7.09 8.15
C PHE A 309 -15.96 6.38 9.30
N ASP A 310 -17.09 5.74 9.01
CA ASP A 310 -17.75 4.90 9.99
C ASP A 310 -16.87 3.70 10.35
N ALA A 311 -16.90 3.30 11.61
CA ALA A 311 -16.33 2.05 12.05
C ALA A 311 -17.07 0.87 11.41
N ILE A 312 -16.37 -0.21 11.15
CA ILE A 312 -17.00 -1.49 10.79
C ILE A 312 -17.42 -2.22 12.06
N TRP A 313 -18.59 -2.83 12.05
CA TRP A 313 -19.20 -3.47 13.19
C TRP A 313 -19.60 -4.90 12.89
N THR A 314 -19.54 -5.77 13.90
CA THR A 314 -20.18 -7.09 13.78
C THR A 314 -21.69 -6.94 13.58
N SER A 315 -22.26 -7.75 12.69
CA SER A 315 -23.73 -7.81 12.48
C SER A 315 -24.46 -8.30 13.74
N ARG A 316 -23.77 -9.06 14.58
CA ARG A 316 -24.28 -9.58 15.85
C ARG A 316 -23.90 -8.66 17.01
N SER A 317 -24.84 -8.49 17.95
CA SER A 317 -24.62 -7.89 19.27
C SER A 317 -24.36 -8.95 20.33
N PHE A 318 -23.64 -8.57 21.38
CA PHE A 318 -23.24 -9.42 22.50
C PHE A 318 -23.79 -8.82 23.81
N SER A 319 -24.60 -9.59 24.55
CA SER A 319 -25.22 -9.16 25.83
C SER A 319 -24.58 -9.84 27.05
N ASN A 320 -24.04 -11.02 26.89
CA ASN A 320 -23.39 -11.78 27.96
C ASN A 320 -21.97 -11.29 28.23
N ASP A 321 -21.41 -11.66 29.37
CA ASP A 321 -19.98 -11.56 29.59
C ASP A 321 -19.23 -12.42 28.57
N PHE A 322 -18.05 -11.97 28.16
CA PHE A 322 -17.27 -12.67 27.13
C PHE A 322 -15.76 -12.52 27.31
N VAL A 323 -15.03 -13.38 26.64
CA VAL A 323 -13.62 -13.18 26.34
C VAL A 323 -13.47 -12.98 24.84
N LEU A 324 -12.99 -11.81 24.42
CA LEU A 324 -12.60 -11.50 23.04
C LEU A 324 -11.09 -11.58 22.92
N LYS A 325 -10.61 -12.26 21.88
CA LYS A 325 -9.20 -12.29 21.53
C LYS A 325 -9.03 -11.92 20.07
N LEU A 326 -8.01 -11.17 19.77
CA LEU A 326 -7.60 -10.86 18.41
C LEU A 326 -6.11 -10.51 18.37
N GLU A 327 -5.53 -10.57 17.21
CA GLU A 327 -4.20 -10.06 16.98
C GLU A 327 -4.27 -8.84 16.04
N PHE A 328 -3.45 -7.82 16.34
CA PHE A 328 -3.31 -6.66 15.47
C PHE A 328 -1.85 -6.42 15.09
N ARG A 329 -1.66 -5.77 13.95
CA ARG A 329 -0.38 -5.26 13.48
C ARG A 329 -0.59 -3.84 12.93
N ALA A 330 0.24 -2.91 13.36
CA ALA A 330 0.14 -1.49 13.03
C ALA A 330 1.32 -1.05 12.16
N THR A 331 1.08 -0.21 11.15
CA THR A 331 2.15 0.59 10.58
C THR A 331 2.59 1.65 11.58
N PRO A 332 3.82 2.20 11.48
CA PRO A 332 4.27 3.26 12.38
C PRO A 332 3.26 4.42 12.43
N TYR A 333 2.97 4.91 13.64
CA TYR A 333 1.97 5.95 13.93
C TYR A 333 0.52 5.64 13.56
N ALA A 334 0.19 4.38 13.24
CA ALA A 334 -1.21 4.02 13.01
C ALA A 334 -2.03 4.15 14.31
N ASP A 335 -3.23 4.70 14.17
CA ASP A 335 -4.21 4.85 15.25
C ASP A 335 -5.54 4.22 14.85
N SER A 336 -6.16 3.54 15.82
CA SER A 336 -7.40 2.82 15.65
C SER A 336 -8.06 2.57 17.01
N GLY A 337 -9.17 1.87 16.99
CA GLY A 337 -9.87 1.47 18.20
C GLY A 337 -10.68 0.19 18.01
N ILE A 338 -10.84 -0.52 19.09
CA ILE A 338 -11.75 -1.66 19.19
C ILE A 338 -12.95 -1.19 20.01
N PHE A 339 -14.11 -1.06 19.38
CA PHE A 339 -15.33 -0.73 20.09
C PHE A 339 -15.89 -1.99 20.76
N LEU A 340 -16.15 -1.89 22.06
CA LEU A 340 -16.73 -2.94 22.87
C LEU A 340 -18.16 -2.52 23.22
N ARG A 341 -19.13 -2.94 22.43
CA ARG A 341 -20.55 -2.53 22.52
C ARG A 341 -20.77 -1.04 22.21
N LYS A 342 -19.99 -0.12 22.78
CA LYS A 342 -20.04 1.33 22.52
C LYS A 342 -18.72 2.03 22.88
N PRO A 343 -18.17 1.89 24.10
CA PRO A 343 -16.90 2.50 24.43
C PRO A 343 -15.77 1.92 23.60
N GLN A 344 -14.75 2.72 23.35
CA GLN A 344 -13.59 2.38 22.58
C GLN A 344 -12.43 1.99 23.49
N LEU A 345 -11.87 0.81 23.23
CA LEU A 345 -10.53 0.46 23.66
C LEU A 345 -9.57 0.97 22.59
N GLN A 346 -8.66 1.86 22.94
CA GLN A 346 -7.63 2.33 22.01
C GLN A 346 -6.78 1.15 21.53
N CYS A 347 -6.51 1.10 20.23
CA CYS A 347 -5.64 0.11 19.59
C CYS A 347 -4.76 0.84 18.58
N ARG A 348 -3.47 1.00 18.90
CA ARG A 348 -2.59 1.90 18.17
C ARG A 348 -1.14 1.46 18.17
N ASP A 349 -0.34 2.06 17.30
CA ASP A 349 1.11 1.89 17.35
C ASP A 349 1.70 2.54 18.61
N TYR A 350 2.74 1.93 19.16
CA TYR A 350 3.39 2.35 20.41
C TYR A 350 3.95 3.79 20.36
N LEU A 351 4.25 4.31 19.17
CA LEU A 351 4.83 5.64 19.01
C LEU A 351 3.84 6.79 19.25
N ILE A 352 2.52 6.51 19.35
CA ILE A 352 1.53 7.56 19.42
C ILE A 352 1.36 8.09 20.83
N ALA A 353 0.83 7.29 21.70
CA ALA A 353 0.57 7.67 23.09
C ALA A 353 -0.10 6.51 23.87
N GLY A 354 -0.37 6.79 25.12
CA GLY A 354 -1.15 5.93 26.01
C GLY A 354 -0.35 4.74 26.51
N PRO A 355 -1.02 3.65 26.94
CA PRO A 355 -0.34 2.55 27.60
C PRO A 355 0.68 1.85 26.70
N TYR A 356 0.50 1.90 25.38
CA TYR A 356 1.36 1.20 24.42
C TYR A 356 2.81 1.66 24.44
N THR A 357 3.09 2.93 24.71
CA THR A 357 4.46 3.47 24.82
C THR A 357 5.26 2.86 25.96
N ASN A 358 4.59 2.30 26.96
CA ASN A 358 5.20 1.75 28.18
C ASN A 358 5.19 0.23 28.23
N LEU A 359 4.67 -0.46 27.19
CA LEU A 359 4.62 -1.91 27.16
C LEU A 359 5.99 -2.51 26.82
N ALA A 360 6.51 -3.35 27.70
CA ALA A 360 7.78 -4.05 27.49
C ALA A 360 7.69 -5.17 26.44
N ARG A 361 6.48 -5.69 26.21
CA ARG A 361 6.24 -6.82 25.29
C ARG A 361 5.61 -6.41 23.97
N TYR A 362 5.40 -5.12 23.74
CA TYR A 362 4.90 -4.66 22.44
C TYR A 362 5.92 -4.97 21.33
N LYS A 363 5.43 -5.45 20.21
CA LYS A 363 6.24 -5.86 19.05
C LYS A 363 5.98 -4.89 17.90
N PRO A 364 6.84 -3.87 17.68
CA PRO A 364 6.66 -2.92 16.58
C PRO A 364 6.54 -3.62 15.23
N GLN A 365 5.53 -3.24 14.44
CA GLN A 365 5.21 -3.76 13.09
C GLN A 365 5.06 -5.29 13.01
N GLN A 366 4.85 -5.95 14.14
CA GLN A 366 4.57 -7.37 14.25
C GLN A 366 3.21 -7.62 14.90
N TRP A 367 2.80 -8.88 14.98
CA TRP A 367 1.54 -9.27 15.58
C TRP A 367 1.57 -9.14 17.12
N ASN A 368 0.60 -8.39 17.64
CA ASN A 368 0.36 -8.16 19.06
C ASN A 368 -1.04 -8.71 19.43
N GLU A 369 -1.14 -9.51 20.47
CA GLU A 369 -2.41 -10.08 20.92
C GLU A 369 -3.13 -9.12 21.88
N ILE A 370 -4.39 -8.82 21.59
CA ILE A 370 -5.33 -8.17 22.51
C ILE A 370 -6.22 -9.25 23.11
N VAL A 371 -6.35 -9.23 24.43
CA VAL A 371 -7.32 -10.01 25.18
C VAL A 371 -8.22 -9.08 25.98
N VAL A 372 -9.52 -9.18 25.74
CA VAL A 372 -10.57 -8.45 26.47
C VAL A 372 -11.37 -9.47 27.29
N ALA A 373 -11.32 -9.39 28.60
CA ALA A 373 -12.13 -10.20 29.50
C ALA A 373 -13.22 -9.33 30.13
N VAL A 374 -14.48 -9.62 29.80
CA VAL A 374 -15.64 -8.93 30.37
C VAL A 374 -16.22 -9.76 31.49
N THR A 375 -16.45 -9.11 32.63
CA THR A 375 -17.12 -9.70 33.80
C THR A 375 -18.04 -8.66 34.43
N ASN A 376 -19.33 -8.98 34.58
CA ASN A 376 -20.35 -8.07 35.09
C ASN A 376 -20.39 -6.72 34.37
N GLY A 377 -20.21 -6.75 33.02
CA GLY A 377 -20.22 -5.54 32.20
C GLY A 377 -18.96 -4.68 32.29
N VAL A 378 -17.93 -5.14 32.98
CA VAL A 378 -16.62 -4.44 33.07
C VAL A 378 -15.57 -5.17 32.30
N ALA A 379 -14.88 -4.50 31.35
CA ALA A 379 -13.81 -5.07 30.58
C ALA A 379 -12.44 -4.80 31.20
N HIS A 380 -11.65 -5.86 31.33
CA HIS A 380 -10.22 -5.84 31.62
C HIS A 380 -9.49 -6.20 30.33
N CYS A 381 -8.54 -5.36 29.88
CA CYS A 381 -7.90 -5.50 28.57
C CYS A 381 -6.38 -5.58 28.70
N THR A 382 -5.79 -6.50 27.96
CA THR A 382 -4.33 -6.66 27.88
C THR A 382 -3.82 -6.67 26.46
N CYS A 383 -2.58 -6.22 26.28
CA CYS A 383 -1.79 -6.40 25.06
C CYS A 383 -0.57 -7.27 25.38
N ASN A 384 -0.40 -8.39 24.71
CA ASN A 384 0.65 -9.38 24.99
C ASN A 384 0.76 -9.75 26.46
N GLY A 385 -0.38 -9.78 27.18
CA GLY A 385 -0.47 -10.08 28.61
C GLY A 385 -0.17 -8.90 29.55
N GLU A 386 0.15 -7.72 29.04
CA GLU A 386 0.33 -6.50 29.81
C GLU A 386 -0.94 -5.65 29.79
N VAL A 387 -1.31 -5.08 30.94
CA VAL A 387 -2.58 -4.36 31.11
C VAL A 387 -2.54 -3.03 30.35
N ILE A 388 -3.56 -2.82 29.50
CA ILE A 388 -3.76 -1.57 28.77
C ILE A 388 -5.02 -0.83 29.23
N GLU A 389 -6.00 -1.56 29.80
CA GLU A 389 -7.21 -0.99 30.41
C GLU A 389 -7.70 -1.90 31.56
N ARG A 390 -8.02 -1.32 32.71
CA ARG A 390 -8.35 -2.09 33.91
C ARG A 390 -9.85 -2.29 34.13
N ALA A 391 -10.66 -1.30 33.77
CA ALA A 391 -12.07 -1.26 34.19
C ALA A 391 -12.96 -0.46 33.23
N LEU A 392 -12.94 -0.80 31.93
CA LEU A 392 -13.80 -0.16 30.94
C LEU A 392 -15.26 -0.59 31.14
N GLN A 393 -16.13 0.34 31.44
CA GLN A 393 -17.56 0.09 31.63
C GLN A 393 -18.25 -0.12 30.28
N LEU A 394 -18.97 -1.22 30.15
CA LEU A 394 -19.71 -1.57 28.93
C LEU A 394 -21.22 -1.43 29.09
N PRO A 395 -21.93 -1.01 28.04
CA PRO A 395 -23.39 -1.13 27.99
C PRO A 395 -23.84 -2.60 28.12
N PRO A 396 -25.12 -2.85 28.49
CA PRO A 396 -25.63 -4.23 28.66
C PRO A 396 -25.52 -5.08 27.39
N SER A 397 -25.61 -4.45 26.21
CA SER A 397 -25.51 -5.14 24.91
C SER A 397 -24.96 -4.22 23.84
N GLY A 398 -24.39 -4.81 22.81
CA GLY A 398 -23.92 -4.11 21.60
C GLY A 398 -22.93 -4.92 20.76
N PRO A 399 -22.63 -4.44 19.57
CA PRO A 399 -21.68 -5.10 18.65
C PRO A 399 -20.23 -4.84 19.07
N ILE A 400 -19.32 -5.59 18.45
CA ILE A 400 -17.89 -5.28 18.44
C ILE A 400 -17.60 -4.46 17.17
N GLY A 401 -16.80 -3.40 17.29
CA GLY A 401 -16.43 -2.56 16.16
C GLY A 401 -14.92 -2.40 16.02
N LEU A 402 -14.49 -2.10 14.79
CA LEU A 402 -13.11 -1.72 14.49
C LEU A 402 -13.12 -0.34 13.84
N GLU A 403 -12.38 0.57 14.42
CA GLU A 403 -12.19 1.90 13.87
C GLU A 403 -11.01 1.89 12.90
N GLY A 404 -11.02 2.82 11.99
CA GLY A 404 -9.82 3.19 11.24
C GLY A 404 -9.67 4.71 11.29
N ASP A 405 -8.71 5.20 12.03
CA ASP A 405 -8.42 6.62 12.15
C ASP A 405 -7.25 7.03 11.27
N ARG A 406 -6.07 6.51 11.53
CA ARG A 406 -4.84 6.94 10.89
C ARG A 406 -3.91 5.75 10.65
N GLY A 407 -3.14 5.79 9.54
CA GLY A 407 -2.24 4.71 9.16
C GLY A 407 -2.99 3.43 8.75
N GLN A 408 -2.26 2.35 8.51
CA GLN A 408 -2.83 1.03 8.25
C GLN A 408 -2.81 0.17 9.50
N MET A 409 -3.96 -0.42 9.82
CA MET A 409 -4.10 -1.44 10.85
C MET A 409 -4.54 -2.76 10.21
N GLU A 410 -4.07 -3.85 10.76
CA GLU A 410 -4.44 -5.19 10.35
C GLU A 410 -4.89 -5.98 11.55
N TYR A 411 -5.96 -6.76 11.38
CA TYR A 411 -6.52 -7.62 12.40
C TYR A 411 -6.64 -9.05 11.88
N ARG A 412 -6.35 -10.03 12.74
CA ARG A 412 -6.55 -11.45 12.44
C ARG A 412 -6.97 -12.23 13.68
N ARG A 413 -7.41 -13.47 13.49
CA ARG A 413 -7.76 -14.41 14.56
C ARG A 413 -8.74 -13.81 15.55
N ILE A 414 -9.71 -13.01 15.04
CA ILE A 414 -10.74 -12.36 15.83
C ILE A 414 -11.74 -13.41 16.29
N ARG A 415 -11.78 -13.70 17.59
CA ARG A 415 -12.60 -14.75 18.17
C ARG A 415 -13.16 -14.40 19.52
N ILE A 416 -14.33 -14.89 19.81
CA ILE A 416 -15.07 -14.60 21.05
C ILE A 416 -15.55 -15.87 21.72
N ARG A 417 -15.53 -15.88 23.03
CA ARG A 417 -16.17 -16.90 23.85
C ARG A 417 -17.10 -16.20 24.85
N GLU A 418 -18.39 -16.38 24.68
CA GLU A 418 -19.40 -15.89 25.62
C GLU A 418 -19.43 -16.80 26.86
N ARG A 419 -19.61 -16.18 28.02
CA ARG A 419 -19.84 -16.89 29.28
C ARG A 419 -21.34 -17.04 29.43
N GLN A 420 -21.77 -18.23 29.78
CA GLN A 420 -23.19 -18.51 30.15
C GLN A 420 -23.52 -17.90 31.49
#